data_6275341e07d81404a1e2c145eaff6d58
#
_entry.id   6275341e07d81404a1e2c145eaff6d58
#
_cell.length_a   1.000
_cell.length_b   1.000
_cell.length_c   1.000
_cell.angle_alpha   90.00
_cell.angle_beta   90.00
_cell.angle_gamma   90.00
#
_symmetry.space_group_name_H-M   'P 1'
#
loop_
_entity.id
_entity.type
_entity.pdbx_description
1 polymer ?
#
loop_
_entity_poly.entity_id
_entity_poly.type
_entity_poly.pdbx_seq_one_letter_code
_entity_poly.pdbx_strand_id
1 'polypeptide(L)'
;MSRQVFLYDPPDRFVAGTVGLPGRRTFFLQASSGPRVTSVALEKTQVAALAERMDELLDEVVRRTGGIAPVPVMAPTVISDTAPLETPVEEEFRVGTMALAWDGDEQRMIVEAQALVELDAGSDEDLAAAEEELLQDEENGPPMLRVRLTGAQARAFAKRALEVVNAGRPPCPLCSLPLDPEGHVCPRQNGYRREA
;
A
#
# COMPACT_ATOMS: atom_id res chain seq x y z
N MET A 1 22.42 -12.45 10.27
CA MET A 1 21.15 -13.05 10.73
C MET A 1 20.34 -13.32 9.50
N SER A 2 19.70 -14.48 9.36
CA SER A 2 18.91 -14.75 8.15
C SER A 2 17.74 -13.77 8.05
N ARG A 3 17.43 -13.35 6.82
CA ARG A 3 16.32 -12.43 6.50
C ARG A 3 14.99 -12.96 7.04
N GLN A 4 14.25 -12.14 7.76
CA GLN A 4 12.91 -12.48 8.23
C GLN A 4 11.90 -12.25 7.10
N VAL A 5 11.23 -13.32 6.64
CA VAL A 5 10.22 -13.25 5.59
C VAL A 5 8.86 -13.65 6.14
N PHE A 6 7.90 -12.72 6.09
CA PHE A 6 6.50 -12.95 6.41
C PHE A 6 5.78 -13.35 5.13
N LEU A 7 5.71 -14.66 4.87
CA LEU A 7 5.10 -15.21 3.66
C LEU A 7 3.62 -15.54 3.87
N TYR A 8 2.78 -15.10 2.90
CA TYR A 8 1.36 -15.43 2.78
C TYR A 8 1.05 -15.88 1.35
N ASP A 9 0.66 -17.15 1.17
CA ASP A 9 0.45 -17.76 -0.15
C ASP A 9 -0.69 -18.81 -0.16
N PRO A 10 -1.90 -18.47 -0.57
CA PRO A 10 -2.46 -17.14 -0.54
C PRO A 10 -2.83 -16.72 0.89
N PRO A 11 -2.97 -15.43 1.19
CA PRO A 11 -3.54 -14.97 2.45
C PRO A 11 -5.06 -15.22 2.50
N ASP A 12 -5.60 -15.40 3.69
CA ASP A 12 -7.05 -15.36 3.89
C ASP A 12 -7.56 -13.93 3.67
N ARG A 13 -6.74 -12.93 4.07
CA ARG A 13 -7.06 -11.53 3.91
C ARG A 13 -5.77 -10.72 3.66
N PHE A 14 -5.83 -9.80 2.69
CA PHE A 14 -4.78 -8.81 2.45
C PHE A 14 -5.41 -7.46 2.14
N VAL A 15 -5.15 -6.46 2.98
CA VAL A 15 -5.84 -5.18 2.92
C VAL A 15 -4.91 -4.01 3.25
N ALA A 16 -5.23 -2.86 2.67
CA ALA A 16 -4.75 -1.57 3.16
C ALA A 16 -5.77 -0.98 4.14
N GLY A 17 -5.28 -0.33 5.18
CA GLY A 17 -6.10 0.36 6.17
C GLY A 17 -5.35 1.48 6.85
N THR A 18 -6.02 2.18 7.78
CA THR A 18 -5.42 3.28 8.52
C THR A 18 -5.77 3.22 10.00
N VAL A 19 -4.85 3.70 10.82
CA VAL A 19 -5.07 3.95 12.24
C VAL A 19 -4.88 5.43 12.52
N GLY A 20 -5.77 6.03 13.30
CA GLY A 20 -5.73 7.45 13.65
C GLY A 20 -6.75 8.30 12.88
N LEU A 21 -6.80 9.59 13.24
CA LEU A 21 -7.75 10.56 12.67
C LEU A 21 -7.26 11.09 11.30
N PRO A 22 -8.16 11.52 10.42
CA PRO A 22 -7.80 12.18 9.17
C PRO A 22 -6.79 13.33 9.39
N GLY A 23 -5.68 13.29 8.65
CA GLY A 23 -4.57 14.22 8.82
C GLY A 23 -3.44 13.75 9.75
N ARG A 24 -3.70 12.75 10.59
CA ARG A 24 -2.72 12.12 11.51
C ARG A 24 -2.83 10.60 11.46
N ARG A 25 -3.13 10.05 10.28
CA ARG A 25 -3.29 8.60 10.08
C ARG A 25 -1.98 7.97 9.71
N THR A 26 -1.70 6.81 10.30
CA THR A 26 -0.70 5.87 9.81
C THR A 26 -1.41 4.87 8.90
N PHE A 27 -0.84 4.62 7.73
CA PHE A 27 -1.32 3.62 6.79
C PHE A 27 -0.62 2.29 7.06
N PHE A 28 -1.36 1.21 6.88
CA PHE A 28 -0.86 -0.14 7.06
C PHE A 28 -1.25 -1.03 5.89
N LEU A 29 -0.34 -1.94 5.51
CA LEU A 29 -0.71 -3.18 4.84
C LEU A 29 -0.83 -4.24 5.91
N GLN A 30 -1.92 -5.00 5.86
CA GLN A 30 -2.16 -6.11 6.78
C GLN A 30 -2.48 -7.36 5.99
N ALA A 31 -1.71 -8.42 6.26
CA ALA A 31 -1.95 -9.77 5.75
C ALA A 31 -2.32 -10.69 6.91
N SER A 32 -3.33 -11.54 6.72
CA SER A 32 -3.68 -12.54 7.71
C SER A 32 -3.92 -13.92 7.09
N SER A 33 -3.64 -14.96 7.88
CA SER A 33 -3.92 -16.36 7.56
C SER A 33 -4.08 -17.15 8.84
N GLY A 34 -5.30 -17.61 9.12
CA GLY A 34 -5.68 -18.19 10.40
C GLY A 34 -5.40 -17.19 11.54
N PRO A 35 -4.69 -17.60 12.59
CA PRO A 35 -4.38 -16.72 13.73
C PRO A 35 -3.20 -15.78 13.47
N ARG A 36 -2.48 -15.94 12.36
CA ARG A 36 -1.31 -15.13 12.04
C ARG A 36 -1.72 -13.86 11.33
N VAL A 37 -1.35 -12.72 11.90
CA VAL A 37 -1.55 -11.39 11.34
C VAL A 37 -0.20 -10.68 11.29
N THR A 38 0.11 -10.06 10.18
CA THR A 38 1.29 -9.21 10.00
C THR A 38 0.83 -7.85 9.50
N SER A 39 1.25 -6.80 10.17
CA SER A 39 0.96 -5.42 9.77
C SER A 39 2.27 -4.66 9.58
N VAL A 40 2.42 -4.00 8.44
CA VAL A 40 3.56 -3.14 8.14
C VAL A 40 3.09 -1.72 7.86
N ALA A 41 3.80 -0.73 8.42
CA ALA A 41 3.45 0.67 8.25
C ALA A 41 4.07 1.26 6.99
N LEU A 42 3.35 2.16 6.33
CA LEU A 42 3.84 2.82 5.12
C LEU A 42 3.20 4.21 4.95
N GLU A 43 3.74 4.97 4.02
CA GLU A 43 3.24 6.30 3.70
C GLU A 43 2.00 6.22 2.77
N LYS A 44 1.15 7.25 2.85
CA LYS A 44 -0.03 7.37 1.98
C LYS A 44 0.31 7.25 0.49
N THR A 45 1.40 7.88 0.09
CA THR A 45 1.91 7.87 -1.29
C THR A 45 2.35 6.48 -1.73
N GLN A 46 2.92 5.70 -0.82
CA GLN A 46 3.30 4.31 -1.09
C GLN A 46 2.07 3.42 -1.31
N VAL A 47 1.01 3.59 -0.48
CA VAL A 47 -0.25 2.85 -0.70
C VAL A 47 -0.88 3.19 -2.04
N ALA A 48 -0.91 4.47 -2.40
CA ALA A 48 -1.45 4.91 -3.69
C ALA A 48 -0.67 4.30 -4.85
N ALA A 49 0.67 4.44 -4.83
CA ALA A 49 1.55 3.91 -5.87
C ALA A 49 1.43 2.38 -6.01
N LEU A 50 1.36 1.65 -4.88
CA LEU A 50 1.16 0.21 -4.89
C LEU A 50 -0.14 -0.18 -5.58
N ALA A 51 -1.24 0.48 -5.23
CA ALA A 51 -2.56 0.18 -5.79
C ALA A 51 -2.64 0.49 -7.30
N GLU A 52 -2.13 1.66 -7.72
CA GLU A 52 -2.11 2.09 -9.11
C GLU A 52 -1.24 1.14 -9.97
N ARG A 53 -0.03 0.85 -9.49
CA ARG A 53 0.89 -0.06 -10.19
C ARG A 53 0.36 -1.49 -10.26
N MET A 54 -0.33 -1.95 -9.23
CA MET A 54 -0.99 -3.27 -9.25
C MET A 54 -2.08 -3.33 -10.31
N ASP A 55 -2.93 -2.32 -10.41
CA ASP A 55 -3.96 -2.24 -11.44
C ASP A 55 -3.37 -2.17 -12.85
N GLU A 56 -2.36 -1.34 -13.08
CA GLU A 56 -1.63 -1.24 -14.35
C GLU A 56 -1.02 -2.59 -14.77
N LEU A 57 -0.38 -3.29 -13.83
CA LEU A 57 0.24 -4.59 -14.10
C LEU A 57 -0.81 -5.66 -14.43
N LEU A 58 -1.94 -5.67 -13.73
CA LEU A 58 -3.04 -6.59 -14.03
C LEU A 58 -3.64 -6.33 -15.41
N ASP A 59 -3.79 -5.06 -15.81
CA ASP A 59 -4.26 -4.69 -17.14
C ASP A 59 -3.27 -5.13 -18.23
N GLU A 60 -1.97 -4.98 -17.96
CA GLU A 60 -0.91 -5.45 -18.86
C GLU A 60 -0.95 -6.97 -19.01
N VAL A 61 -1.14 -7.71 -17.93
CA VAL A 61 -1.27 -9.18 -17.95
C VAL A 61 -2.47 -9.59 -18.82
N VAL A 62 -3.63 -8.97 -18.63
CA VAL A 62 -4.83 -9.24 -19.44
C VAL A 62 -4.55 -8.98 -20.92
N ARG A 63 -3.92 -7.86 -21.24
CA ARG A 63 -3.57 -7.48 -22.62
C ARG A 63 -2.61 -8.46 -23.27
N ARG A 64 -1.51 -8.83 -22.58
CA ARG A 64 -0.49 -9.74 -23.11
C ARG A 64 -1.00 -11.16 -23.29
N THR A 65 -1.89 -11.61 -22.42
CA THR A 65 -2.45 -12.97 -22.51
C THR A 65 -3.70 -13.04 -23.36
N GLY A 66 -4.16 -11.95 -23.98
CA GLY A 66 -5.39 -11.92 -24.74
C GLY A 66 -6.63 -12.27 -23.92
N GLY A 67 -6.60 -12.00 -22.61
CA GLY A 67 -7.69 -12.29 -21.69
C GLY A 67 -7.73 -13.74 -21.17
N ILE A 68 -6.69 -14.54 -21.42
CA ILE A 68 -6.61 -15.94 -20.94
C ILE A 68 -6.23 -16.00 -19.46
N ALA A 69 -5.45 -15.03 -18.96
CA ALA A 69 -5.12 -14.98 -17.54
C ALA A 69 -6.38 -14.82 -16.68
N PRO A 70 -6.46 -15.48 -15.49
CA PRO A 70 -7.62 -15.41 -14.61
C PRO A 70 -7.63 -14.10 -13.80
N VAL A 71 -7.56 -12.99 -14.52
CA VAL A 71 -7.59 -11.64 -13.97
C VAL A 71 -8.93 -10.97 -14.36
N PRO A 72 -9.80 -10.65 -13.40
CA PRO A 72 -11.05 -9.98 -13.72
C PRO A 72 -10.80 -8.53 -14.17
N VAL A 73 -11.63 -8.02 -15.07
CA VAL A 73 -11.57 -6.63 -15.53
C VAL A 73 -11.84 -5.63 -14.38
N MET A 74 -12.72 -6.01 -13.46
CA MET A 74 -13.05 -5.21 -12.27
C MET A 74 -12.97 -6.06 -11.01
N ALA A 75 -12.77 -5.39 -9.87
CA ALA A 75 -12.77 -6.04 -8.57
C ALA A 75 -14.11 -6.76 -8.32
N PRO A 76 -14.11 -8.07 -8.06
CA PRO A 76 -15.34 -8.81 -7.77
C PRO A 76 -15.97 -8.32 -6.47
N THR A 77 -17.27 -8.04 -6.48
CA THR A 77 -18.01 -7.57 -5.29
C THR A 77 -18.07 -8.61 -4.18
N VAL A 78 -18.00 -9.90 -4.54
CA VAL A 78 -18.09 -11.03 -3.61
C VAL A 78 -16.89 -11.07 -2.63
N ILE A 79 -15.73 -10.58 -3.06
CA ILE A 79 -14.52 -10.52 -2.23
C ILE A 79 -14.16 -9.08 -1.81
N SER A 80 -15.10 -8.15 -1.98
CA SER A 80 -14.92 -6.78 -1.51
C SER A 80 -14.90 -6.75 0.00
N ASP A 81 -13.82 -6.27 0.57
CA ASP A 81 -13.60 -6.17 2.01
C ASP A 81 -13.61 -4.69 2.44
N THR A 82 -14.55 -4.34 3.30
CA THR A 82 -14.69 -3.00 3.90
C THR A 82 -14.47 -3.01 5.41
N ALA A 83 -14.17 -4.19 5.98
CA ALA A 83 -13.93 -4.32 7.41
C ALA A 83 -12.67 -3.55 7.85
N PRO A 84 -12.61 -3.04 9.09
CA PRO A 84 -11.41 -2.40 9.62
C PRO A 84 -10.22 -3.38 9.67
N LEU A 85 -9.03 -2.86 9.95
CA LEU A 85 -7.87 -3.69 10.27
C LEU A 85 -8.17 -4.57 11.48
N GLU A 86 -7.61 -5.77 11.50
CA GLU A 86 -7.63 -6.64 12.66
C GLU A 86 -6.80 -6.02 13.78
N THR A 87 -7.30 -6.11 15.01
CA THR A 87 -6.66 -5.50 16.19
C THR A 87 -6.20 -6.56 17.18
N PRO A 88 -5.08 -6.32 17.89
CA PRO A 88 -4.26 -5.10 17.87
C PRO A 88 -3.48 -4.94 16.53
N VAL A 89 -3.27 -3.68 16.09
CA VAL A 89 -2.41 -3.39 14.95
C VAL A 89 -1.00 -3.15 15.48
N GLU A 90 -0.15 -4.15 15.33
CA GLU A 90 1.25 -4.11 15.73
C GLU A 90 2.11 -3.93 14.48
N GLU A 91 2.96 -2.89 14.48
CA GLU A 91 3.86 -2.60 13.38
C GLU A 91 5.08 -3.53 13.46
N GLU A 92 5.22 -4.47 12.51
CA GLU A 92 6.42 -5.31 12.41
C GLU A 92 7.62 -4.50 11.91
N PHE A 93 7.38 -3.65 10.91
CA PHE A 93 8.35 -2.71 10.38
C PHE A 93 7.68 -1.62 9.54
N ARG A 94 8.45 -0.55 9.28
CA ARG A 94 8.10 0.48 8.31
C ARG A 94 8.64 0.11 6.94
N VAL A 95 7.80 0.25 5.91
CA VAL A 95 8.15 -0.10 4.54
C VAL A 95 9.05 0.97 3.92
N GLY A 96 10.21 0.55 3.40
CA GLY A 96 11.08 1.35 2.56
C GLY A 96 10.78 1.10 1.09
N THR A 97 11.06 -0.11 0.61
CA THR A 97 10.95 -0.49 -0.80
C THR A 97 9.82 -1.48 -1.03
N MET A 98 9.17 -1.38 -2.19
CA MET A 98 8.14 -2.33 -2.61
C MET A 98 8.40 -2.82 -4.03
N ALA A 99 8.11 -4.10 -4.27
CA ALA A 99 8.16 -4.69 -5.59
C ALA A 99 6.83 -5.39 -5.93
N LEU A 100 6.49 -5.38 -7.21
CA LEU A 100 5.36 -6.09 -7.79
C LEU A 100 5.83 -6.95 -8.95
N ALA A 101 5.35 -8.18 -8.99
CA ALA A 101 5.58 -9.09 -10.11
C ALA A 101 4.33 -9.92 -10.40
N TRP A 102 4.18 -10.33 -11.65
CA TRP A 102 3.20 -11.34 -12.04
C TRP A 102 3.91 -12.66 -12.31
N ASP A 103 3.58 -13.67 -11.54
CA ASP A 103 4.00 -15.05 -11.79
C ASP A 103 3.06 -15.68 -12.82
N GLY A 104 3.56 -15.86 -14.03
CA GLY A 104 2.78 -16.40 -15.14
C GLY A 104 2.51 -17.89 -15.01
N ASP A 105 3.37 -18.64 -14.34
CA ASP A 105 3.25 -20.09 -14.16
C ASP A 105 2.19 -20.42 -13.11
N GLU A 106 2.26 -19.76 -11.97
CA GLU A 106 1.31 -19.91 -10.87
C GLU A 106 0.07 -19.00 -10.99
N GLN A 107 0.10 -18.06 -11.94
CA GLN A 107 -0.95 -17.05 -12.16
C GLN A 107 -1.26 -16.26 -10.90
N ARG A 108 -0.22 -15.72 -10.27
CA ARG A 108 -0.28 -14.95 -9.02
C ARG A 108 0.37 -13.59 -9.16
N MET A 109 -0.24 -12.60 -8.52
CA MET A 109 0.40 -11.34 -8.22
C MET A 109 1.27 -11.50 -6.98
N ILE A 110 2.55 -11.18 -7.11
CA ILE A 110 3.50 -11.16 -5.99
C ILE A 110 3.66 -9.71 -5.55
N VAL A 111 3.45 -9.48 -4.27
CA VAL A 111 3.68 -8.19 -3.59
C VAL A 111 4.80 -8.40 -2.58
N GLU A 112 5.84 -7.60 -2.66
CA GLU A 112 6.92 -7.58 -1.69
C GLU A 112 7.02 -6.18 -1.09
N ALA A 113 7.04 -6.11 0.23
CA ALA A 113 7.28 -4.89 0.99
C ALA A 113 8.45 -5.15 1.94
N GLN A 114 9.55 -4.44 1.74
CA GLN A 114 10.78 -4.59 2.51
C GLN A 114 10.90 -3.46 3.53
N ALA A 115 11.45 -3.78 4.69
CA ALA A 115 11.69 -2.79 5.73
C ALA A 115 12.60 -1.66 5.24
N LEU A 116 12.33 -0.47 5.73
CA LEU A 116 13.21 0.67 5.57
C LEU A 116 14.57 0.36 6.19
N VAL A 117 15.62 0.54 5.42
CA VAL A 117 17.00 0.41 5.89
C VAL A 117 17.53 1.82 6.20
N GLU A 118 17.92 2.04 7.45
CA GLU A 118 18.64 3.24 7.85
C GLU A 118 20.14 2.92 7.77
N LEU A 119 20.82 3.45 6.75
CA LEU A 119 22.26 3.33 6.60
C LEU A 119 22.92 4.55 7.24
N ASP A 120 23.83 4.33 8.16
CA ASP A 120 24.67 5.38 8.74
C ASP A 120 25.64 5.95 7.69
N ALA A 121 25.58 7.24 7.52
CA ALA A 121 26.14 8.13 6.55
C ALA A 121 27.48 7.77 5.87
N GLY A 122 27.41 7.58 4.56
CA GLY A 122 28.45 7.78 3.56
C GLY A 122 28.07 8.92 2.61
N SER A 123 28.67 8.97 1.44
CA SER A 123 28.14 9.81 0.36
C SER A 123 26.80 9.26 -0.14
N ASP A 124 25.95 10.11 -0.72
CA ASP A 124 24.63 9.68 -1.24
C ASP A 124 24.74 8.54 -2.26
N GLU A 125 25.84 8.47 -3.01
CA GLU A 125 26.13 7.40 -3.99
C GLU A 125 26.51 6.08 -3.29
N ASP A 126 27.31 6.13 -2.21
CA ASP A 126 27.69 4.96 -1.43
C ASP A 126 26.48 4.37 -0.67
N LEU A 127 25.59 5.25 -0.19
CA LEU A 127 24.35 4.86 0.47
C LEU A 127 23.40 4.14 -0.50
N ALA A 128 23.20 4.67 -1.70
CA ALA A 128 22.34 4.06 -2.70
C ALA A 128 22.86 2.68 -3.14
N ALA A 129 24.17 2.53 -3.33
CA ALA A 129 24.78 1.25 -3.69
C ALA A 129 24.67 0.21 -2.56
N ALA A 130 24.91 0.62 -1.32
CA ALA A 130 24.78 -0.27 -0.15
C ALA A 130 23.32 -0.67 0.10
N GLU A 131 22.37 0.22 -0.11
CA GLU A 131 20.94 -0.09 -0.03
C GLU A 131 20.53 -1.10 -1.11
N GLU A 132 20.97 -0.90 -2.35
CA GLU A 132 20.67 -1.82 -3.45
C GLU A 132 21.25 -3.21 -3.20
N GLU A 133 22.49 -3.32 -2.70
CA GLU A 133 23.12 -4.59 -2.35
C GLU A 133 22.35 -5.31 -1.23
N LEU A 134 21.95 -4.60 -0.18
CA LEU A 134 21.15 -5.16 0.93
C LEU A 134 19.77 -5.63 0.48
N LEU A 135 19.13 -4.90 -0.43
CA LEU A 135 17.80 -5.27 -0.93
C LEU A 135 17.85 -6.52 -1.81
N GLN A 136 18.95 -6.77 -2.50
CA GLN A 136 19.17 -7.96 -3.33
C GLN A 136 19.66 -9.18 -2.54
N ASP A 137 20.17 -8.99 -1.31
CA ASP A 137 20.61 -10.11 -0.47
C ASP A 137 19.42 -10.90 0.06
N GLU A 138 19.16 -12.08 -0.53
CA GLU A 138 18.07 -12.97 -0.11
C GLU A 138 18.29 -13.58 1.28
N GLU A 139 19.53 -13.71 1.72
CA GLU A 139 19.87 -14.34 3.01
C GLU A 139 19.92 -13.35 4.16
N ASN A 140 20.47 -12.15 3.95
CA ASN A 140 20.75 -11.18 5.02
C ASN A 140 20.03 -9.84 4.84
N GLY A 141 19.19 -9.71 3.83
CA GLY A 141 18.44 -8.49 3.56
C GLY A 141 17.47 -8.09 4.68
N PRO A 142 16.86 -6.89 4.59
CA PRO A 142 15.93 -6.40 5.58
C PRO A 142 14.68 -7.29 5.68
N PRO A 143 13.95 -7.28 6.81
CA PRO A 143 12.67 -7.96 6.94
C PRO A 143 11.73 -7.66 5.77
N MET A 144 10.96 -8.65 5.35
CA MET A 144 10.09 -8.53 4.18
C MET A 144 8.74 -9.19 4.40
N LEU A 145 7.67 -8.50 4.03
CA LEU A 145 6.35 -9.08 3.82
C LEU A 145 6.23 -9.48 2.35
N ARG A 146 6.00 -10.76 2.08
CA ARG A 146 5.73 -11.31 0.74
C ARG A 146 4.33 -11.90 0.70
N VAL A 147 3.52 -11.43 -0.23
CA VAL A 147 2.12 -11.88 -0.39
C VAL A 147 1.88 -12.31 -1.82
N ARG A 148 1.28 -13.49 -2.01
CA ARG A 148 0.92 -14.02 -3.33
C ARG A 148 -0.61 -14.05 -3.46
N LEU A 149 -1.14 -13.26 -4.38
CA LEU A 149 -2.57 -13.02 -4.57
C LEU A 149 -3.06 -13.62 -5.88
N THR A 150 -4.28 -14.08 -5.91
CA THR A 150 -4.98 -14.28 -7.19
C THR A 150 -5.22 -12.94 -7.87
N GLY A 151 -5.43 -12.94 -9.20
CA GLY A 151 -5.77 -11.71 -9.92
C GLY A 151 -7.03 -11.02 -9.37
N ALA A 152 -7.99 -11.80 -8.87
CA ALA A 152 -9.21 -11.28 -8.25
C ALA A 152 -8.92 -10.59 -6.90
N GLN A 153 -8.10 -11.21 -6.05
CA GLN A 153 -7.69 -10.61 -4.77
C GLN A 153 -6.88 -9.34 -4.98
N ALA A 154 -5.98 -9.33 -5.97
CA ALA A 154 -5.18 -8.17 -6.31
C ALA A 154 -6.06 -6.98 -6.77
N ARG A 155 -7.06 -7.22 -7.63
CA ARG A 155 -8.03 -6.17 -8.01
C ARG A 155 -8.83 -5.66 -6.81
N ALA A 156 -9.30 -6.55 -5.94
CA ALA A 156 -10.03 -6.16 -4.74
C ALA A 156 -9.17 -5.32 -3.79
N PHE A 157 -7.91 -5.70 -3.62
CA PHE A 157 -6.94 -4.94 -2.83
C PHE A 157 -6.70 -3.55 -3.43
N ALA A 158 -6.38 -3.46 -4.72
CA ALA A 158 -6.10 -2.19 -5.39
C ALA A 158 -7.27 -1.21 -5.26
N LYS A 159 -8.51 -1.68 -5.52
CA LYS A 159 -9.72 -0.88 -5.34
C LYS A 159 -9.85 -0.36 -3.91
N ARG A 160 -9.76 -1.25 -2.91
CA ARG A 160 -9.86 -0.87 -1.50
C ARG A 160 -8.76 0.12 -1.10
N ALA A 161 -7.52 -0.13 -1.51
CA ALA A 161 -6.39 0.73 -1.18
C ALA A 161 -6.60 2.16 -1.69
N LEU A 162 -7.10 2.33 -2.92
CA LEU A 162 -7.45 3.63 -3.48
C LEU A 162 -8.61 4.28 -2.71
N GLU A 163 -9.63 3.53 -2.30
CA GLU A 163 -10.72 4.04 -1.47
C GLU A 163 -10.20 4.55 -0.12
N VAL A 164 -9.31 3.81 0.54
CA VAL A 164 -8.68 4.20 1.82
C VAL A 164 -7.81 5.45 1.66
N VAL A 165 -7.03 5.54 0.57
CA VAL A 165 -6.22 6.70 0.22
C VAL A 165 -7.09 7.94 0.00
N ASN A 166 -8.21 7.77 -0.72
CA ASN A 166 -9.14 8.83 -1.09
C ASN A 166 -10.14 9.18 0.03
N ALA A 167 -10.33 8.33 1.02
CA ALA A 167 -11.12 8.61 2.22
C ALA A 167 -10.46 9.66 3.13
N GLY A 168 -9.89 10.70 2.50
CA GLY A 168 -9.23 11.81 3.13
C GLY A 168 -10.20 12.82 3.75
N ARG A 169 -9.63 13.95 4.18
CA ARG A 169 -10.42 15.11 4.60
C ARG A 169 -11.27 15.59 3.41
N PRO A 170 -12.58 15.90 3.63
CA PRO A 170 -13.40 16.42 2.55
C PRO A 170 -12.82 17.75 2.04
N PRO A 171 -12.96 18.04 0.74
CA PRO A 171 -12.51 19.32 0.21
C PRO A 171 -13.41 20.46 0.72
N CYS A 172 -12.80 21.59 1.01
CA CYS A 172 -13.52 22.81 1.32
C CYS A 172 -14.36 23.24 0.09
N PRO A 173 -15.65 23.53 0.26
CA PRO A 173 -16.51 23.94 -0.85
C PRO A 173 -16.11 25.29 -1.48
N LEU A 174 -15.31 26.09 -0.79
CA LEU A 174 -14.88 27.41 -1.26
C LEU A 174 -13.50 27.41 -1.93
N CYS A 175 -12.52 26.68 -1.38
CA CYS A 175 -11.14 26.73 -1.86
C CYS A 175 -10.61 25.37 -2.31
N SER A 176 -11.39 24.31 -2.16
CA SER A 176 -11.02 22.90 -2.48
C SER A 176 -9.83 22.33 -1.69
N LEU A 177 -9.28 23.08 -0.75
CA LEU A 177 -8.28 22.57 0.19
C LEU A 177 -8.91 21.58 1.18
N PRO A 178 -8.15 20.58 1.68
CA PRO A 178 -8.68 19.64 2.67
C PRO A 178 -9.18 20.34 3.94
N LEU A 179 -10.38 19.96 4.40
CA LEU A 179 -10.96 20.41 5.65
C LEU A 179 -10.48 19.51 6.79
N ASP A 180 -9.85 20.11 7.80
CA ASP A 180 -9.62 19.43 9.08
C ASP A 180 -10.93 19.28 9.85
N PRO A 181 -11.05 18.30 10.76
CA PRO A 181 -12.22 18.17 11.63
C PRO A 181 -12.51 19.44 12.47
N GLU A 182 -11.45 20.17 12.79
CA GLU A 182 -11.48 21.44 13.52
C GLU A 182 -11.68 22.66 12.60
N GLY A 183 -11.84 22.43 11.29
CA GLY A 183 -11.92 23.44 10.26
C GLY A 183 -10.55 23.85 9.70
N HIS A 184 -10.53 24.80 8.76
CA HIS A 184 -9.29 25.37 8.22
C HIS A 184 -9.47 26.87 7.99
N VAL A 185 -8.35 27.57 7.98
CA VAL A 185 -8.34 28.99 7.56
C VAL A 185 -8.47 29.03 6.03
N CYS A 186 -9.67 29.31 5.55
CA CYS A 186 -9.96 29.32 4.14
C CYS A 186 -9.38 30.59 3.48
N PRO A 187 -8.46 30.49 2.50
CA PRO A 187 -7.93 31.67 1.81
C PRO A 187 -8.99 32.49 1.08
N ARG A 188 -10.09 31.83 0.67
CA ARG A 188 -11.22 32.51 0.02
C ARG A 188 -12.21 33.14 1.00
N GLN A 189 -12.19 32.74 2.26
CA GLN A 189 -13.06 33.31 3.29
C GLN A 189 -12.41 34.53 3.99
N ASN A 190 -11.08 34.58 4.02
CA ASN A 190 -10.33 35.68 4.65
C ASN A 190 -10.00 36.84 3.70
N GLY A 191 -10.46 36.83 2.47
CA GLY A 191 -9.96 37.70 1.41
C GLY A 191 -10.90 38.80 0.88
N TYR A 192 -12.15 38.89 1.29
CA TYR A 192 -13.03 39.98 0.80
C TYR A 192 -14.10 40.38 1.83
N ARG A 193 -13.72 41.29 2.75
CA ARG A 193 -14.66 42.31 3.17
C ARG A 193 -14.63 43.37 2.06
N ARG A 194 -15.63 43.41 1.21
CA ARG A 194 -15.98 44.61 0.50
C ARG A 194 -16.46 45.60 1.57
N GLU A 195 -15.68 46.64 1.79
CA GLU A 195 -16.18 47.84 2.44
C GLU A 195 -17.26 48.41 1.52
N ALA A 196 -18.44 48.65 2.11
CA ALA A 196 -19.56 49.33 1.50
C ALA A 196 -19.32 50.82 1.50
#